data_7255800901ffadf39798a5e49c870adc
#
_entry.id   7255800901ffadf39798a5e49c870adc
#
_cell.length_a   1.000
_cell.length_b   1.000
_cell.length_c   1.000
_cell.angle_alpha   90.00
_cell.angle_beta   90.00
_cell.angle_gamma   90.00
#
_symmetry.space_group_name_H-M   'P 1'
#
loop_
_entity.id
_entity.type
_entity.pdbx_description
1 polymer ?
#
loop_
_entity_poly.entity_id
_entity_poly.type
_entity_poly.pdbx_seq_one_letter_code
_entity_poly.pdbx_strand_id
1 'polypeptide(L)'
;MEEINVSIRNIQHYLYCPHRWGLINIDCSWVENYFVTKGNIIHSRVHDPENSYISRNKRVITSLPVYHDEMGIYGVVDCIELTKSANGVQVSDLPGTYHISIVEYKPRKPRDKDFNEDDAIQVFAQKICTDSIFRCDSEGILYYSDVKKRIRLPFHEQYQDYLKRIRQLLTEIREYTMKGEVPPVRKSQKCSGCSFQDMCMPKVLVMKRHSNFRDMIEED
;
A
#
# COMPACT_ATOMS: atom_id res chain seq x y z
N MET A 1 -12.91 9.31 22.31
CA MET A 1 -11.56 9.46 21.68
C MET A 1 -11.79 9.50 20.20
N GLU A 2 -11.30 10.53 19.51
CA GLU A 2 -11.34 10.55 18.06
C GLU A 2 -10.56 9.35 17.52
N GLU A 3 -11.18 8.59 16.64
CA GLU A 3 -10.54 7.44 16.03
C GLU A 3 -9.52 7.92 15.00
N ILE A 4 -8.25 7.52 15.14
CA ILE A 4 -7.17 7.94 14.23
C ILE A 4 -7.42 7.33 12.85
N ASN A 5 -7.62 8.17 11.85
CA ASN A 5 -7.73 7.76 10.46
C ASN A 5 -6.36 7.39 9.88
N VAL A 6 -6.31 6.26 9.16
CA VAL A 6 -5.08 5.72 8.59
C VAL A 6 -5.16 5.74 7.06
N SER A 7 -4.19 6.37 6.41
CA SER A 7 -4.14 6.34 4.95
C SER A 7 -3.66 4.97 4.43
N ILE A 8 -4.14 4.57 3.27
CA ILE A 8 -3.67 3.36 2.57
C ILE A 8 -2.15 3.44 2.33
N ARG A 9 -1.62 4.63 2.08
CA ARG A 9 -0.18 4.88 1.97
C ARG A 9 0.57 4.57 3.27
N ASN A 10 -0.01 4.88 4.44
CA ASN A 10 0.57 4.53 5.73
C ASN A 10 0.62 3.03 5.94
N ILE A 11 -0.42 2.29 5.54
CA ILE A 11 -0.44 0.83 5.55
C ILE A 11 0.71 0.29 4.68
N GLN A 12 0.88 0.80 3.47
CA GLN A 12 1.95 0.40 2.56
C GLN A 12 3.35 0.67 3.15
N HIS A 13 3.57 1.85 3.74
CA HIS A 13 4.84 2.19 4.38
C HIS A 13 5.13 1.29 5.59
N TYR A 14 4.11 1.00 6.39
CA TYR A 14 4.23 0.13 7.57
C TYR A 14 4.57 -1.31 7.18
N LEU A 15 3.93 -1.86 6.15
CA LEU A 15 4.23 -3.17 5.57
C LEU A 15 5.65 -3.25 5.02
N TYR A 16 6.13 -2.18 4.40
CA TYR A 16 7.51 -2.13 3.92
C TYR A 16 8.49 -2.23 5.09
N CYS A 17 8.34 -1.37 6.11
CA CYS A 17 9.13 -1.37 7.34
C CYS A 17 8.45 -0.48 8.40
N PRO A 18 8.01 -1.04 9.56
CA PRO A 18 7.40 -0.25 10.63
C PRO A 18 8.27 0.89 11.12
N HIS A 19 9.59 0.68 11.29
CA HIS A 19 10.51 1.75 11.70
C HIS A 19 10.56 2.90 10.68
N ARG A 20 10.69 2.58 9.37
CA ARG A 20 10.63 3.59 8.31
C ARG A 20 9.32 4.36 8.31
N TRP A 21 8.21 3.67 8.52
CA TRP A 21 6.89 4.30 8.67
C TRP A 21 6.89 5.31 9.84
N GLY A 22 7.46 4.93 11.00
CA GLY A 22 7.57 5.81 12.16
C GLY A 22 8.42 7.04 11.90
N LEU A 23 9.57 6.89 11.23
CA LEU A 23 10.41 8.03 10.84
C LEU A 23 9.64 9.02 9.93
N ILE A 24 8.82 8.51 9.01
CA ILE A 24 8.03 9.36 8.10
C ILE A 24 6.87 10.04 8.82
N ASN A 25 6.12 9.30 9.64
CA ASN A 25 4.81 9.75 10.12
C ASN A 25 4.83 10.30 11.55
N ILE A 26 5.84 9.95 12.35
CA ILE A 26 6.00 10.41 13.75
C ILE A 26 7.11 11.46 13.81
N ASP A 27 8.30 11.16 13.28
CA ASP A 27 9.43 12.10 13.27
C ASP A 27 9.38 13.10 12.11
N CYS A 28 8.37 13.00 11.22
CA CYS A 28 8.20 13.86 10.05
C CYS A 28 9.44 13.94 9.12
N SER A 29 10.26 12.90 9.09
CA SER A 29 11.44 12.79 8.23
C SER A 29 11.08 12.32 6.83
N TRP A 30 11.70 12.91 5.80
CA TRP A 30 11.53 12.46 4.42
C TRP A 30 12.86 12.36 3.69
N VAL A 31 13.13 11.20 3.08
CA VAL A 31 14.35 10.97 2.29
C VAL A 31 13.96 10.29 0.98
N GLU A 32 14.41 10.86 -0.14
CA GLU A 32 14.20 10.29 -1.48
C GLU A 32 15.42 9.48 -1.93
N ASN A 33 15.17 8.48 -2.78
CA ASN A 33 16.20 7.77 -3.52
C ASN A 33 15.67 7.38 -4.92
N TYR A 34 16.53 6.80 -5.75
CA TYR A 34 16.19 6.37 -7.10
C TYR A 34 14.88 5.55 -7.18
N PHE A 35 14.66 4.64 -6.23
CA PHE A 35 13.47 3.77 -6.25
C PHE A 35 12.18 4.54 -5.93
N VAL A 36 12.24 5.49 -5.00
CA VAL A 36 11.12 6.39 -4.65
C VAL A 36 10.79 7.28 -5.85
N THR A 37 11.81 7.92 -6.44
CA THR A 37 11.63 8.79 -7.62
C THR A 37 11.06 8.02 -8.81
N LYS A 38 11.56 6.81 -9.09
CA LYS A 38 11.02 5.94 -10.16
C LYS A 38 9.56 5.57 -9.92
N GLY A 39 9.19 5.24 -8.69
CA GLY A 39 7.80 4.97 -8.31
C GLY A 39 6.91 6.19 -8.58
N ASN A 40 7.32 7.37 -8.13
CA ASN A 40 6.59 8.62 -8.33
C ASN A 40 6.36 8.95 -9.82
N ILE A 41 7.34 8.72 -10.70
CA ILE A 41 7.20 8.92 -12.15
C ILE A 41 6.14 7.99 -12.75
N ILE A 42 6.07 6.73 -12.31
CA ILE A 42 5.06 5.79 -12.79
C ILE A 42 3.67 6.22 -12.32
N HIS A 43 3.52 6.57 -11.05
CA HIS A 43 2.27 7.06 -10.51
C HIS A 43 1.82 8.36 -11.18
N SER A 44 2.71 9.33 -11.43
CA SER A 44 2.32 10.57 -12.12
C SER A 44 1.74 10.34 -13.51
N ARG A 45 2.22 9.33 -14.24
CA ARG A 45 1.67 8.96 -15.56
C ARG A 45 0.30 8.29 -15.47
N VAL A 46 0.05 7.51 -14.41
CA VAL A 46 -1.25 6.85 -14.18
C VAL A 46 -2.29 7.88 -13.71
N HIS A 47 -1.86 8.86 -12.93
CA HIS A 47 -2.71 9.91 -12.38
C HIS A 47 -3.03 11.05 -13.34
N ASP A 48 -2.56 10.99 -14.58
CA ASP A 48 -2.91 11.97 -15.59
C ASP A 48 -4.40 11.83 -15.96
N PRO A 49 -5.23 12.87 -15.77
CA PRO A 49 -6.65 12.86 -16.12
C PRO A 49 -6.91 12.55 -17.60
N GLU A 50 -5.97 12.85 -18.50
CA GLU A 50 -6.06 12.53 -19.93
C GLU A 50 -6.05 11.03 -20.18
N ASN A 51 -5.58 10.20 -19.22
CA ASN A 51 -5.63 8.74 -19.30
C ASN A 51 -7.00 8.16 -18.90
N SER A 52 -7.97 8.99 -18.49
CA SER A 52 -9.35 8.57 -18.32
C SER A 52 -9.95 8.20 -19.67
N TYR A 53 -10.40 6.96 -19.81
CA TYR A 53 -10.84 6.41 -21.09
C TYR A 53 -12.30 5.98 -21.03
N ILE A 54 -13.08 6.33 -22.06
CA ILE A 54 -14.47 5.93 -22.23
C ILE A 54 -14.61 5.16 -23.52
N SER A 55 -15.01 3.90 -23.43
CA SER A 55 -15.46 3.11 -24.58
C SER A 55 -16.93 2.73 -24.44
N ARG A 56 -17.49 2.08 -25.45
CA ARG A 56 -18.90 1.67 -25.45
C ARG A 56 -19.30 0.82 -24.24
N ASN A 57 -18.39 -0.04 -23.75
CA ASN A 57 -18.66 -1.01 -22.69
C ASN A 57 -17.78 -0.85 -21.44
N LYS A 58 -16.82 0.05 -21.46
CA LYS A 58 -15.85 0.23 -20.36
C LYS A 58 -15.53 1.69 -20.12
N ARG A 59 -15.44 2.07 -18.85
CA ARG A 59 -14.90 3.35 -18.41
C ARG A 59 -13.72 3.12 -17.50
N VAL A 60 -12.72 3.96 -17.58
CA VAL A 60 -11.53 3.97 -16.73
C VAL A 60 -11.47 5.31 -16.03
N ILE A 61 -11.41 5.27 -14.71
CA ILE A 61 -11.29 6.45 -13.84
C ILE A 61 -9.97 6.32 -13.11
N THR A 62 -9.11 7.32 -13.20
CA THR A 62 -7.82 7.36 -12.54
C THR A 62 -7.87 8.27 -11.30
N SER A 63 -7.01 8.00 -10.32
CA SER A 63 -6.85 8.84 -9.11
C SER A 63 -8.13 9.03 -8.30
N LEU A 64 -8.93 7.98 -8.15
CA LEU A 64 -10.18 8.09 -7.39
C LEU A 64 -9.91 8.09 -5.88
N PRO A 65 -10.28 9.16 -5.14
CA PRO A 65 -10.28 9.14 -3.68
C PRO A 65 -11.28 8.13 -3.14
N VAL A 66 -10.86 7.34 -2.17
CA VAL A 66 -11.70 6.31 -1.52
C VAL A 66 -11.54 6.36 0.00
N TYR A 67 -12.58 5.95 0.72
CA TYR A 67 -12.59 5.90 2.17
C TYR A 67 -13.53 4.82 2.71
N HIS A 68 -13.31 4.45 3.97
CA HIS A 68 -14.19 3.56 4.74
C HIS A 68 -14.33 4.13 6.15
N ASP A 69 -15.47 4.74 6.45
CA ASP A 69 -15.70 5.48 7.70
C ASP A 69 -15.56 4.59 8.94
N GLU A 70 -16.24 3.45 8.99
CA GLU A 70 -16.21 2.56 10.16
C GLU A 70 -14.81 2.03 10.49
N MET A 71 -13.95 1.86 9.50
CA MET A 71 -12.58 1.39 9.71
C MET A 71 -11.56 2.54 9.80
N GLY A 72 -11.98 3.79 9.55
CA GLY A 72 -11.10 4.94 9.54
C GLY A 72 -9.96 4.80 8.53
N ILE A 73 -10.26 4.31 7.32
CA ILE A 73 -9.28 4.13 6.23
C ILE A 73 -9.61 5.09 5.10
N TYR A 74 -8.58 5.70 4.50
CA TYR A 74 -8.74 6.53 3.32
C TYR A 74 -7.53 6.45 2.40
N GLY A 75 -7.71 6.84 1.15
CA GLY A 75 -6.61 6.86 0.18
C GLY A 75 -7.03 7.20 -1.23
N VAL A 76 -6.19 6.86 -2.18
CA VAL A 76 -6.44 7.03 -3.60
C VAL A 76 -6.20 5.70 -4.30
N VAL A 77 -7.11 5.34 -5.21
CA VAL A 77 -6.95 4.20 -6.10
C VAL A 77 -6.33 4.69 -7.40
N ASP A 78 -5.28 4.02 -7.88
CA ASP A 78 -4.59 4.39 -9.12
C ASP A 78 -5.57 4.39 -10.30
N CYS A 79 -6.35 3.32 -10.43
CA CYS A 79 -7.27 3.15 -11.53
C CYS A 79 -8.47 2.27 -11.14
N ILE A 80 -9.67 2.74 -11.46
CA ILE A 80 -10.91 1.95 -11.39
C ILE A 80 -11.42 1.72 -12.80
N GLU A 81 -11.70 0.47 -13.13
CA GLU A 81 -12.31 0.03 -14.37
C GLU A 81 -13.77 -0.34 -14.11
N LEU A 82 -14.67 0.35 -14.80
CA LEU A 82 -16.11 0.10 -14.80
C LEU A 82 -16.47 -0.62 -16.09
N THR A 83 -16.79 -1.91 -16.02
CA THR A 83 -17.20 -2.70 -17.19
C THR A 83 -18.70 -2.96 -17.15
N LYS A 84 -19.45 -2.61 -18.20
CA LYS A 84 -20.90 -2.86 -18.26
C LYS A 84 -21.21 -4.32 -18.00
N SER A 85 -22.13 -4.57 -17.06
CA SER A 85 -22.53 -5.93 -16.66
C SER A 85 -23.96 -5.92 -16.15
N ALA A 86 -24.78 -6.88 -16.57
CA ALA A 86 -26.13 -7.03 -16.07
C ALA A 86 -26.20 -7.39 -14.58
N ASN A 87 -25.16 -8.03 -14.08
CA ASN A 87 -25.03 -8.41 -12.66
C ASN A 87 -24.16 -7.42 -11.85
N GLY A 88 -23.90 -6.24 -12.41
CA GLY A 88 -23.11 -5.21 -11.77
C GLY A 88 -23.95 -4.30 -10.86
N VAL A 89 -23.30 -3.30 -10.29
CA VAL A 89 -23.92 -2.27 -9.45
C VAL A 89 -24.16 -0.99 -10.25
N GLN A 90 -25.16 -0.22 -9.85
CA GLN A 90 -25.39 1.09 -10.42
C GLN A 90 -24.36 2.08 -9.86
N VAL A 91 -23.75 2.84 -10.75
CA VAL A 91 -22.82 3.92 -10.41
C VAL A 91 -23.52 5.24 -10.67
N SER A 92 -23.46 6.19 -9.71
CA SER A 92 -24.12 7.50 -9.84
C SER A 92 -23.72 8.19 -11.14
N ASP A 93 -24.69 8.84 -11.79
CA ASP A 93 -24.51 9.59 -13.04
C ASP A 93 -24.12 8.76 -14.27
N LEU A 94 -24.12 7.42 -14.15
CA LEU A 94 -23.83 6.54 -15.26
C LEU A 94 -25.05 5.66 -15.64
N PRO A 95 -25.39 5.54 -16.93
CA PRO A 95 -26.50 4.70 -17.36
C PRO A 95 -26.13 3.22 -17.32
N GLY A 96 -26.95 2.42 -16.63
CA GLY A 96 -26.79 0.96 -16.52
C GLY A 96 -25.98 0.53 -15.30
N THR A 97 -25.61 -0.75 -15.28
CA THR A 97 -24.90 -1.39 -14.19
C THR A 97 -23.50 -1.81 -14.61
N TYR A 98 -22.58 -1.85 -13.65
CA TYR A 98 -21.15 -2.05 -13.90
C TYR A 98 -20.54 -3.04 -12.92
N HIS A 99 -19.67 -3.89 -13.43
CA HIS A 99 -18.68 -4.61 -12.64
C HIS A 99 -17.49 -3.68 -12.40
N ILE A 100 -17.02 -3.63 -11.16
CA ILE A 100 -15.94 -2.72 -10.73
C ILE A 100 -14.66 -3.53 -10.51
N SER A 101 -13.57 -3.09 -11.12
CA SER A 101 -12.23 -3.64 -10.88
C SER A 101 -11.26 -2.53 -10.50
N ILE A 102 -10.48 -2.78 -9.47
CA ILE A 102 -9.40 -1.91 -8.99
C ILE A 102 -8.12 -2.38 -9.65
N VAL A 103 -7.36 -1.46 -10.24
CA VAL A 103 -6.08 -1.76 -10.88
C VAL A 103 -4.99 -0.92 -10.26
N GLU A 104 -4.09 -1.57 -9.55
CA GLU A 104 -2.88 -0.96 -8.97
C GLU A 104 -1.68 -1.22 -9.88
N TYR A 105 -0.93 -0.18 -10.17
CA TYR A 105 0.22 -0.24 -11.08
C TYR A 105 1.52 -0.46 -10.31
N LYS A 106 2.26 -1.49 -10.71
CA LYS A 106 3.56 -1.81 -10.12
C LYS A 106 4.66 -1.83 -11.18
N PRO A 107 5.84 -1.27 -10.88
CA PRO A 107 6.94 -1.16 -11.85
C PRO A 107 7.57 -2.50 -12.22
N ARG A 108 7.52 -3.50 -11.31
CA ARG A 108 8.21 -4.78 -11.50
C ARG A 108 7.47 -5.94 -10.85
N LYS A 109 7.33 -7.03 -11.61
CA LYS A 109 6.81 -8.31 -11.10
C LYS A 109 7.86 -9.00 -10.21
N PRO A 110 7.45 -9.62 -9.08
CA PRO A 110 8.33 -10.53 -8.33
C PRO A 110 8.82 -11.67 -9.20
N ARG A 111 10.05 -12.17 -8.96
CA ARG A 111 10.65 -13.24 -9.77
C ARG A 111 10.02 -14.61 -9.48
N ASP A 112 9.82 -14.93 -8.22
CA ASP A 112 9.52 -16.28 -7.74
C ASP A 112 8.05 -16.51 -7.39
N LYS A 113 7.19 -15.51 -7.63
CA LYS A 113 5.76 -15.56 -7.32
C LYS A 113 4.94 -14.65 -8.23
N ASP A 114 3.63 -14.85 -8.24
CA ASP A 114 2.77 -14.03 -9.10
C ASP A 114 2.63 -12.60 -8.59
N PHE A 115 2.60 -12.39 -7.26
CA PHE A 115 2.51 -11.05 -6.64
C PHE A 115 3.18 -11.01 -5.26
N ASN A 116 3.44 -9.80 -4.76
CA ASN A 116 3.85 -9.59 -3.37
C ASN A 116 2.62 -9.45 -2.48
N GLU A 117 2.67 -10.05 -1.31
CA GLU A 117 1.59 -9.98 -0.33
C GLU A 117 1.35 -8.54 0.17
N ASP A 118 2.42 -7.76 0.37
CA ASP A 118 2.30 -6.35 0.76
C ASP A 118 1.51 -5.53 -0.29
N ASP A 119 1.72 -5.82 -1.59
CA ASP A 119 0.98 -5.18 -2.68
C ASP A 119 -0.49 -5.62 -2.69
N ALA A 120 -0.76 -6.90 -2.43
CA ALA A 120 -2.11 -7.42 -2.34
C ALA A 120 -2.88 -6.80 -1.15
N ILE A 121 -2.24 -6.65 0.02
CA ILE A 121 -2.85 -5.98 1.19
C ILE A 121 -3.17 -4.51 0.87
N GLN A 122 -2.32 -3.80 0.13
CA GLN A 122 -2.62 -2.43 -0.33
C GLN A 122 -3.89 -2.40 -1.19
N VAL A 123 -3.97 -3.28 -2.20
CA VAL A 123 -5.15 -3.36 -3.09
C VAL A 123 -6.40 -3.81 -2.32
N PHE A 124 -6.25 -4.68 -1.31
CA PHE A 124 -7.37 -5.06 -0.47
C PHE A 124 -7.89 -3.88 0.38
N ALA A 125 -7.01 -3.02 0.89
CA ALA A 125 -7.42 -1.79 1.58
C ALA A 125 -8.17 -0.84 0.63
N GLN A 126 -7.74 -0.72 -0.63
CA GLN A 126 -8.46 0.02 -1.67
C GLN A 126 -9.82 -0.62 -1.96
N LYS A 127 -9.89 -1.97 -2.03
CA LYS A 127 -11.13 -2.72 -2.27
C LYS A 127 -12.18 -2.44 -1.20
N ILE A 128 -11.86 -2.60 0.09
CA ILE A 128 -12.84 -2.40 1.14
C ILE A 128 -13.39 -0.96 1.17
N CYS A 129 -12.56 0.03 0.84
CA CYS A 129 -13.00 1.42 0.69
C CYS A 129 -13.92 1.58 -0.54
N THR A 130 -13.54 1.02 -1.68
CA THR A 130 -14.33 1.07 -2.92
C THR A 130 -15.67 0.36 -2.73
N ASP A 131 -15.66 -0.82 -2.11
CA ASP A 131 -16.87 -1.61 -1.88
C ASP A 131 -17.85 -0.89 -0.94
N SER A 132 -17.32 -0.17 0.07
CA SER A 132 -18.13 0.66 0.96
C SER A 132 -18.83 1.80 0.22
N ILE A 133 -18.13 2.49 -0.69
CA ILE A 133 -18.66 3.62 -1.46
C ILE A 133 -19.68 3.15 -2.50
N PHE A 134 -19.35 2.15 -3.29
CA PHE A 134 -20.17 1.69 -4.42
C PHE A 134 -21.15 0.57 -4.05
N ARG A 135 -21.12 0.05 -2.83
CA ARG A 135 -21.90 -1.10 -2.37
C ARG A 135 -21.76 -2.30 -3.29
N CYS A 136 -20.54 -2.64 -3.62
CA CYS A 136 -20.18 -3.68 -4.58
C CYS A 136 -19.25 -4.73 -3.96
N ASP A 137 -18.89 -5.73 -4.76
CA ASP A 137 -17.78 -6.65 -4.53
C ASP A 137 -16.79 -6.49 -5.69
N SER A 138 -15.89 -5.50 -5.56
CA SER A 138 -14.93 -5.17 -6.60
C SER A 138 -13.79 -6.19 -6.70
N GLU A 139 -13.26 -6.38 -7.90
CA GLU A 139 -12.06 -7.20 -8.12
C GLU A 139 -10.78 -6.38 -7.90
N GLY A 140 -9.76 -7.00 -7.28
CA GLY A 140 -8.43 -6.43 -7.17
C GLY A 140 -7.48 -6.99 -8.24
N ILE A 141 -6.76 -6.10 -8.92
CA ILE A 141 -5.84 -6.46 -9.99
C ILE A 141 -4.52 -5.70 -9.79
N LEU A 142 -3.40 -6.43 -9.87
CA LEU A 142 -2.07 -5.84 -10.00
C LEU A 142 -1.66 -5.82 -11.47
N TYR A 143 -1.22 -4.66 -11.96
CA TYR A 143 -0.64 -4.52 -13.29
C TYR A 143 0.86 -4.27 -13.18
N TYR A 144 1.65 -5.20 -13.70
CA TYR A 144 3.11 -5.12 -13.72
C TYR A 144 3.59 -4.55 -15.07
N SER A 145 4.16 -3.33 -15.04
CA SER A 145 4.51 -2.60 -16.26
C SER A 145 5.72 -3.17 -16.99
N ASP A 146 6.66 -3.83 -16.28
CA ASP A 146 7.86 -4.44 -16.86
C ASP A 146 7.54 -5.64 -17.77
N VAL A 147 6.54 -6.45 -17.39
CA VAL A 147 6.10 -7.64 -18.14
C VAL A 147 4.74 -7.46 -18.79
N LYS A 148 4.10 -6.30 -18.67
CA LYS A 148 2.74 -5.98 -19.17
C LYS A 148 1.69 -7.02 -18.77
N LYS A 149 1.79 -7.55 -17.54
CA LYS A 149 0.93 -8.63 -17.04
C LYS A 149 -0.05 -8.11 -15.99
N ARG A 150 -1.31 -8.56 -16.10
CA ARG A 150 -2.36 -8.34 -15.08
C ARG A 150 -2.49 -9.61 -14.26
N ILE A 151 -2.50 -9.46 -12.93
CA ILE A 151 -2.71 -10.54 -11.97
C ILE A 151 -3.95 -10.20 -11.15
N ARG A 152 -4.98 -11.05 -11.22
CA ARG A 152 -6.15 -10.98 -10.35
C ARG A 152 -5.78 -11.51 -8.98
N LEU A 153 -6.19 -10.79 -7.93
CA LEU A 153 -5.91 -11.14 -6.55
C LEU A 153 -7.02 -12.04 -5.97
N PRO A 154 -6.70 -13.00 -5.10
CA PRO A 154 -7.63 -14.02 -4.60
C PRO A 154 -8.51 -13.50 -3.45
N PHE A 155 -9.11 -12.33 -3.62
CA PHE A 155 -9.87 -11.67 -2.55
C PHE A 155 -11.19 -12.36 -2.23
N HIS A 156 -11.79 -13.05 -3.19
CA HIS A 156 -13.03 -13.78 -2.95
C HIS A 156 -12.78 -14.97 -2.00
N GLU A 157 -11.72 -15.74 -2.26
CA GLU A 157 -11.39 -16.96 -1.50
C GLU A 157 -10.75 -16.63 -0.13
N GLN A 158 -9.99 -15.54 -0.05
CA GLN A 158 -9.16 -15.19 1.12
C GLN A 158 -9.62 -13.89 1.82
N TYR A 159 -10.87 -13.50 1.62
CA TYR A 159 -11.39 -12.21 2.13
C TYR A 159 -11.16 -12.03 3.63
N GLN A 160 -11.48 -13.04 4.43
CA GLN A 160 -11.38 -12.97 5.89
C GLN A 160 -9.92 -12.85 6.38
N ASP A 161 -8.98 -13.49 5.68
CA ASP A 161 -7.56 -13.42 6.02
C ASP A 161 -7.01 -12.01 5.77
N TYR A 162 -7.34 -11.43 4.62
CA TYR A 162 -6.97 -10.05 4.30
C TYR A 162 -7.64 -9.04 5.25
N LEU A 163 -8.91 -9.22 5.58
CA LEU A 163 -9.62 -8.33 6.50
C LEU A 163 -9.02 -8.40 7.92
N LYS A 164 -8.69 -9.58 8.40
CA LYS A 164 -8.01 -9.79 9.68
C LYS A 164 -6.65 -9.09 9.68
N ARG A 165 -5.89 -9.22 8.59
CA ARG A 165 -4.58 -8.57 8.47
C ARG A 165 -4.69 -7.05 8.45
N ILE A 166 -5.64 -6.48 7.72
CA ILE A 166 -5.87 -5.02 7.73
C ILE A 166 -6.20 -4.53 9.14
N ARG A 167 -7.13 -5.19 9.84
CA ARG A 167 -7.49 -4.82 11.21
C ARG A 167 -6.29 -4.83 12.15
N GLN A 168 -5.45 -5.85 12.06
CA GLN A 168 -4.22 -5.95 12.83
C GLN A 168 -3.28 -4.76 12.53
N LEU A 169 -3.05 -4.44 11.27
CA LEU A 169 -2.19 -3.33 10.86
C LEU A 169 -2.73 -1.98 11.36
N LEU A 170 -4.04 -1.76 11.27
CA LEU A 170 -4.67 -0.55 11.79
C LEU A 170 -4.46 -0.40 13.31
N THR A 171 -4.63 -1.49 14.06
CA THR A 171 -4.38 -1.50 15.51
C THR A 171 -2.92 -1.14 15.81
N GLU A 172 -1.97 -1.80 15.18
CA GLU A 172 -0.54 -1.54 15.38
C GLU A 172 -0.17 -0.09 15.03
N ILE A 173 -0.61 0.42 13.86
CA ILE A 173 -0.35 1.79 13.41
C ILE A 173 -0.93 2.80 14.39
N ARG A 174 -2.18 2.62 14.82
CA ARG A 174 -2.86 3.52 15.77
C ARG A 174 -2.17 3.53 17.14
N GLU A 175 -1.75 2.37 17.64
CA GLU A 175 -1.02 2.29 18.90
C GLU A 175 0.27 3.07 18.87
N TYR A 176 1.11 2.91 17.84
CA TYR A 176 2.34 3.68 17.69
C TYR A 176 2.07 5.18 17.51
N THR A 177 1.05 5.53 16.73
CA THR A 177 0.64 6.93 16.53
C THR A 177 0.20 7.57 17.85
N MET A 178 -0.63 6.88 18.65
CA MET A 178 -1.08 7.40 19.96
C MET A 178 0.05 7.57 20.95
N LYS A 179 1.04 6.67 20.94
CA LYS A 179 2.21 6.76 21.82
C LYS A 179 3.22 7.80 21.35
N GLY A 180 3.17 8.24 20.10
CA GLY A 180 4.21 9.09 19.51
C GLY A 180 5.57 8.38 19.42
N GLU A 181 5.59 7.04 19.35
CA GLU A 181 6.81 6.25 19.39
C GLU A 181 7.14 5.66 18.02
N VAL A 182 8.38 5.82 17.59
CA VAL A 182 8.88 5.16 16.37
C VAL A 182 9.14 3.67 16.67
N PRO A 183 8.54 2.75 15.89
CA PRO A 183 8.80 1.32 16.05
C PRO A 183 10.30 0.97 16.02
N PRO A 184 10.76 -0.06 16.74
CA PRO A 184 12.17 -0.41 16.80
C PRO A 184 12.73 -0.87 15.46
N VAL A 185 14.03 -0.64 15.23
CA VAL A 185 14.72 -1.08 14.02
C VAL A 185 14.77 -2.60 13.93
N ARG A 186 14.35 -3.13 12.77
CA ARG A 186 14.50 -4.55 12.41
C ARG A 186 15.21 -4.66 11.07
N LYS A 187 16.42 -5.23 11.06
CA LYS A 187 17.17 -5.46 9.82
C LYS A 187 16.45 -6.48 8.93
N SER A 188 16.26 -6.16 7.66
CA SER A 188 15.67 -7.05 6.66
C SER A 188 16.38 -6.90 5.32
N GLN A 189 16.03 -7.77 4.35
CA GLN A 189 16.53 -7.65 2.96
C GLN A 189 16.06 -6.36 2.28
N LYS A 190 14.92 -5.79 2.70
CA LYS A 190 14.39 -4.52 2.18
C LYS A 190 15.28 -3.30 2.52
N CYS A 191 16.18 -3.43 3.52
CA CYS A 191 17.05 -2.32 3.93
C CYS A 191 18.00 -1.86 2.82
N SER A 192 18.48 -2.74 1.96
CA SER A 192 19.41 -2.40 0.86
C SER A 192 18.82 -1.46 -0.19
N GLY A 193 17.49 -1.43 -0.33
CA GLY A 193 16.76 -0.52 -1.24
C GLY A 193 16.02 0.61 -0.51
N CYS A 194 16.21 0.74 0.80
CA CYS A 194 15.51 1.71 1.63
C CYS A 194 16.16 3.10 1.53
N SER A 195 15.34 4.15 1.27
CA SER A 195 15.83 5.53 1.25
C SER A 195 16.37 6.00 2.60
N PHE A 196 15.99 5.36 3.71
CA PHE A 196 16.42 5.70 5.07
C PHE A 196 17.61 4.86 5.55
N GLN A 197 18.26 4.06 4.69
CA GLN A 197 19.31 3.14 5.09
C GLN A 197 20.45 3.84 5.86
N ASP A 198 20.89 5.00 5.36
CA ASP A 198 22.00 5.74 5.94
C ASP A 198 21.63 6.44 7.26
N MET A 199 20.39 6.94 7.36
CA MET A 199 19.88 7.53 8.60
C MET A 199 19.59 6.44 9.66
N CYS A 200 18.96 5.36 9.26
CA CYS A 200 18.54 4.26 10.15
C CYS A 200 19.73 3.41 10.63
N MET A 201 20.83 3.32 9.87
CA MET A 201 22.02 2.51 10.17
C MET A 201 21.69 1.09 10.70
N PRO A 202 20.88 0.27 10.00
CA PRO A 202 20.33 -0.96 10.55
C PRO A 202 21.40 -2.02 10.88
N LYS A 203 22.60 -1.91 10.33
CA LYS A 203 23.72 -2.78 10.65
C LYS A 203 24.29 -2.49 12.03
N VAL A 204 24.44 -1.20 12.37
CA VAL A 204 25.01 -0.74 13.64
C VAL A 204 24.04 -0.99 14.80
N LEU A 205 22.75 -0.71 14.60
CA LEU A 205 21.74 -0.84 15.66
C LEU A 205 21.42 -2.30 16.04
N VAL A 206 21.74 -3.26 15.17
CA VAL A 206 21.54 -4.72 15.42
C VAL A 206 22.83 -5.38 15.92
N MET A 207 23.97 -4.69 15.90
CA MET A 207 25.20 -5.20 16.52
C MET A 207 24.98 -5.34 18.03
N LYS A 208 25.40 -6.49 18.60
CA LYS A 208 25.41 -6.68 20.04
C LYS A 208 26.22 -5.52 20.66
N ARG A 209 25.64 -4.79 21.60
CA ARG A 209 26.43 -3.88 22.47
C ARG A 209 27.43 -4.75 23.21
N HIS A 210 28.71 -4.51 23.00
CA HIS A 210 29.74 -5.07 23.90
C HIS A 210 29.44 -4.57 25.31
N SER A 211 29.33 -5.49 26.24
CA SER A 211 28.89 -5.18 27.61
C SER A 211 29.93 -4.36 28.40
N ASN A 212 31.22 -4.32 27.94
CA ASN A 212 32.29 -3.56 28.57
C ASN A 212 33.20 -2.97 27.49
N PHE A 213 33.64 -1.74 27.73
CA PHE A 213 34.66 -1.05 26.93
C PHE A 213 36.01 -1.82 26.88
N ARG A 214 36.29 -2.67 27.88
CA ARG A 214 37.45 -3.55 27.92
C ARG A 214 37.44 -4.63 26.84
N ASP A 215 36.26 -5.16 26.52
CA ASP A 215 36.12 -6.23 25.52
C ASP A 215 36.42 -5.73 24.09
N MET A 216 36.38 -4.40 23.87
CA MET A 216 36.70 -3.77 22.57
C MET A 216 38.21 -3.54 22.37
N ILE A 217 39.02 -3.55 23.46
CA ILE A 217 40.46 -3.25 23.41
C ILE A 217 41.29 -4.54 23.30
N GLU A 218 40.69 -5.70 23.63
CA GLU A 218 41.38 -7.00 23.63
C GLU A 218 41.22 -7.77 22.28
N GLU A 219 40.51 -7.22 21.30
CA GLU A 219 40.30 -7.81 19.94
C GLU A 219 41.21 -7.17 18.86
N ASP A 220 42.24 -6.37 19.20
CA ASP A 220 43.27 -5.85 18.26
C ASP A 220 44.61 -6.67 18.42
#